data_106076d40f65e7566a1de3ae6f707746
#
_entry.id   106076d40f65e7566a1de3ae6f707746
#
_cell.length_a   1.000
_cell.length_b   1.000
_cell.length_c   1.000
_cell.angle_alpha   90.00
_cell.angle_beta   90.00
_cell.angle_gamma   90.00
#
_symmetry.space_group_name_H-M   'P 1'
#
loop_
_entity.id
_entity.type
_entity.pdbx_description
1 polymer ?
#
loop_
_entity_poly.entity_id
_entity_poly.type
_entity_poly.pdbx_seq_one_letter_code
_entity_poly.pdbx_strand_id
1 'polypeptide(L)'
;QLENHGNLETGFYTPIGETDSEHAFCWLLQQLKTRYASAPENRVEVFGYIAELADQLNKLGVFNMLLTDGEYLMAYCSNNLHWITRCAPFGEASLKDEDVIIDFKQETTPNDVVTVIATQPLTSNETWQQIQPGEYCLFHYGEKLK
;
A
#
# COMPACT_ATOMS: atom_id res chain seq x y z
N GLN A 1 -8.72 8.30 -11.25
CA GLN A 1 -7.94 8.94 -12.31
C GLN A 1 -7.28 10.20 -11.75
N LEU A 2 -6.01 10.42 -12.09
CA LEU A 2 -5.28 11.64 -11.77
C LEU A 2 -5.56 12.68 -12.86
N GLU A 3 -6.06 13.84 -12.46
CA GLU A 3 -6.25 14.97 -13.38
C GLU A 3 -4.92 15.72 -13.55
N ASN A 4 -4.60 16.18 -14.78
CA ASN A 4 -3.40 16.95 -15.08
C ASN A 4 -2.06 16.25 -14.77
N HIS A 5 -1.97 14.92 -14.91
CA HIS A 5 -0.72 14.17 -14.72
C HIS A 5 0.40 14.61 -15.67
N GLY A 6 0.11 15.34 -16.77
CA GLY A 6 1.10 15.91 -17.67
C GLY A 6 2.05 16.94 -17.04
N ASN A 7 1.74 17.43 -15.81
CA ASN A 7 2.62 18.31 -15.04
C ASN A 7 3.66 17.56 -14.18
N LEU A 8 3.61 16.21 -14.16
CA LEU A 8 4.54 15.38 -13.42
C LEU A 8 5.77 15.10 -14.28
N GLU A 9 6.87 15.82 -14.07
CA GLU A 9 8.13 15.60 -14.80
C GLU A 9 8.79 14.29 -14.34
N THR A 10 8.97 13.36 -15.28
CA THR A 10 9.51 12.02 -14.99
C THR A 10 11.01 11.90 -15.20
N GLY A 11 11.61 12.72 -16.08
CA GLY A 11 13.06 12.78 -16.27
C GLY A 11 13.68 11.46 -16.74
N PHE A 12 14.47 10.81 -15.88
CA PHE A 12 15.16 9.55 -16.19
C PHE A 12 14.21 8.36 -16.36
N TYR A 13 13.17 8.31 -15.54
CA TYR A 13 12.17 7.24 -15.61
C TYR A 13 11.04 7.67 -16.53
N THR A 14 10.88 7.00 -17.67
CA THR A 14 9.89 7.34 -18.68
C THR A 14 8.79 6.27 -18.72
N PRO A 15 7.51 6.64 -18.61
CA PRO A 15 6.40 5.70 -18.79
C PRO A 15 6.46 5.08 -20.20
N ILE A 16 6.15 3.80 -20.30
CA ILE A 16 6.03 3.06 -21.56
C ILE A 16 4.58 3.06 -22.03
N GLY A 17 3.65 2.90 -21.07
CA GLY A 17 2.21 2.91 -21.31
C GLY A 17 1.60 4.31 -21.15
N GLU A 18 0.26 4.33 -21.16
CA GLU A 18 -0.54 5.57 -21.12
C GLU A 18 -1.33 5.71 -19.80
N THR A 19 -1.04 4.85 -18.78
CA THR A 19 -1.77 4.89 -17.53
C THR A 19 -1.24 5.99 -16.61
N ASP A 20 -2.15 6.68 -15.94
CA ASP A 20 -1.83 7.68 -14.92
C ASP A 20 -1.05 7.07 -13.73
N SER A 21 -1.31 5.82 -13.39
CA SER A 21 -0.60 5.09 -12.33
C SER A 21 0.88 4.86 -12.67
N GLU A 22 1.18 4.48 -13.91
CA GLU A 22 2.56 4.31 -14.36
C GLU A 22 3.31 5.64 -14.38
N HIS A 23 2.65 6.69 -14.88
CA HIS A 23 3.23 8.03 -14.89
C HIS A 23 3.54 8.51 -13.47
N ALA A 24 2.60 8.35 -12.53
CA ALA A 24 2.79 8.67 -11.12
C ALA A 24 3.95 7.88 -10.50
N PHE A 25 4.07 6.59 -10.81
CA PHE A 25 5.16 5.76 -10.33
C PHE A 25 6.53 6.22 -10.88
N CYS A 26 6.64 6.50 -12.18
CA CYS A 26 7.86 7.05 -12.79
C CYS A 26 8.25 8.39 -12.15
N TRP A 27 7.28 9.25 -11.88
CA TRP A 27 7.52 10.50 -11.18
C TRP A 27 8.02 10.30 -9.75
N LEU A 28 7.42 9.39 -8.98
CA LEU A 28 7.88 9.03 -7.63
C LEU A 28 9.34 8.55 -7.65
N LEU A 29 9.69 7.66 -8.58
CA LEU A 29 11.06 7.16 -8.74
C LEU A 29 12.02 8.29 -9.11
N GLN A 30 11.60 9.24 -9.94
CA GLN A 30 12.41 10.41 -10.28
C GLN A 30 12.67 11.30 -9.07
N GLN A 31 11.66 11.54 -8.22
CA GLN A 31 11.84 12.31 -6.98
C GLN A 31 12.82 11.61 -6.03
N LEU A 32 12.68 10.30 -5.85
CA LEU A 32 13.61 9.50 -5.05
C LEU A 32 15.04 9.59 -5.58
N LYS A 33 15.23 9.42 -6.90
CA LYS A 33 16.54 9.53 -7.55
C LYS A 33 17.16 10.92 -7.39
N THR A 34 16.35 11.96 -7.41
CA THR A 34 16.82 13.35 -7.23
C THR A 34 17.24 13.61 -5.78
N ARG A 35 16.48 13.08 -4.81
CA ARG A 35 16.76 13.28 -3.39
C ARG A 35 17.93 12.44 -2.88
N TYR A 36 18.06 11.20 -3.36
CA TYR A 36 19.04 10.24 -2.86
C TYR A 36 20.04 9.85 -3.96
N ALA A 37 21.32 10.19 -3.75
CA ALA A 37 22.39 9.81 -4.68
C ALA A 37 22.71 8.30 -4.65
N SER A 38 22.44 7.64 -3.52
CA SER A 38 22.53 6.20 -3.30
C SER A 38 21.35 5.73 -2.45
N ALA A 39 21.10 4.42 -2.42
CA ALA A 39 20.04 3.84 -1.61
C ALA A 39 20.27 4.18 -0.13
N PRO A 40 19.35 4.89 0.55
CA PRO A 40 19.50 5.23 1.96
C PRO A 40 19.32 3.99 2.85
N GLU A 41 20.05 3.95 3.96
CA GLU A 41 19.98 2.84 4.93
C GLU A 41 18.65 2.87 5.72
N ASN A 42 18.14 4.07 6.04
CA ASN A 42 16.90 4.24 6.78
C ASN A 42 15.67 4.15 5.85
N ARG A 43 15.14 2.94 5.68
CA ARG A 43 13.96 2.68 4.85
C ARG A 43 12.71 3.41 5.34
N VAL A 44 12.51 3.50 6.65
CA VAL A 44 11.33 4.17 7.22
C VAL A 44 11.30 5.66 6.83
N GLU A 45 12.48 6.32 6.78
CA GLU A 45 12.59 7.70 6.32
C GLU A 45 12.23 7.83 4.83
N VAL A 46 12.68 6.88 3.99
CA VAL A 46 12.34 6.86 2.56
C VAL A 46 10.83 6.76 2.37
N PHE A 47 10.16 5.84 3.07
CA PHE A 47 8.71 5.69 3.00
C PHE A 47 7.97 6.92 3.56
N GLY A 48 8.53 7.60 4.56
CA GLY A 48 8.03 8.90 5.02
C GLY A 48 8.05 9.95 3.91
N TYR A 49 9.15 10.04 3.17
CA TYR A 49 9.24 10.95 2.02
C TYR A 49 8.30 10.54 0.87
N ILE A 50 8.14 9.25 0.62
CA ILE A 50 7.17 8.75 -0.37
C ILE A 50 5.74 9.16 0.03
N ALA A 51 5.40 9.17 1.32
CA ALA A 51 4.11 9.65 1.79
C ALA A 51 3.88 11.14 1.47
N GLU A 52 4.91 11.99 1.66
CA GLU A 52 4.83 13.41 1.27
C GLU A 52 4.60 13.60 -0.24
N LEU A 53 5.20 12.73 -1.06
CA LEU A 53 4.97 12.73 -2.51
C LEU A 53 3.57 12.20 -2.86
N ALA A 54 3.08 11.18 -2.15
CA ALA A 54 1.74 10.65 -2.32
C ALA A 54 0.67 11.71 -1.98
N ASP A 55 0.91 12.58 -0.97
CA ASP A 55 0.05 13.73 -0.67
C ASP A 55 -0.03 14.73 -1.84
N GLN A 56 1.06 14.87 -2.61
CA GLN A 56 1.04 15.73 -3.80
C GLN A 56 0.20 15.09 -4.92
N LEU A 57 0.35 13.78 -5.14
CA LEU A 57 -0.45 13.03 -6.12
C LEU A 57 -1.94 13.02 -5.74
N ASN A 58 -2.26 12.90 -4.46
CA ASN A 58 -3.62 12.94 -3.95
C ASN A 58 -4.37 14.25 -4.25
N LYS A 59 -3.65 15.36 -4.43
CA LYS A 59 -4.23 16.65 -4.86
C LYS A 59 -4.64 16.66 -6.34
N LEU A 60 -4.10 15.72 -7.14
CA LEU A 60 -4.42 15.59 -8.56
C LEU A 60 -5.59 14.63 -8.82
N GLY A 61 -6.01 13.85 -7.83
CA GLY A 61 -7.11 12.91 -7.93
C GLY A 61 -7.02 11.78 -6.91
N VAL A 62 -7.98 10.85 -6.94
CA VAL A 62 -8.00 9.68 -6.05
C VAL A 62 -6.79 8.79 -6.34
N PHE A 63 -5.96 8.57 -5.33
CA PHE A 63 -4.70 7.85 -5.44
C PHE A 63 -4.45 6.93 -4.23
N ASN A 64 -5.13 5.79 -4.18
CA ASN A 64 -4.73 4.72 -3.25
C ASN A 64 -3.48 4.04 -3.80
N MET A 65 -2.47 3.83 -2.97
CA MET A 65 -1.20 3.25 -3.40
C MET A 65 -0.74 2.13 -2.46
N LEU A 66 -0.34 1.01 -3.04
CA LEU A 66 0.46 -0.01 -2.39
C LEU A 66 1.84 -0.01 -3.04
N LEU A 67 2.88 0.17 -2.26
CA LEU A 67 4.26 0.23 -2.73
C LEU A 67 5.17 -0.61 -1.84
N THR A 68 5.99 -1.44 -2.45
CA THR A 68 6.95 -2.30 -1.73
C THR A 68 8.34 -2.20 -2.32
N ASP A 69 9.36 -2.37 -1.47
CA ASP A 69 10.75 -2.57 -1.87
C ASP A 69 11.20 -4.05 -1.73
N GLY A 70 10.23 -4.95 -1.46
CA GLY A 70 10.45 -6.37 -1.24
C GLY A 70 10.59 -6.76 0.23
N GLU A 71 10.80 -5.81 1.13
CA GLU A 71 10.91 -6.01 2.58
C GLU A 71 9.82 -5.25 3.33
N TYR A 72 9.61 -4.00 2.98
CA TYR A 72 8.55 -3.15 3.52
C TYR A 72 7.41 -3.01 2.52
N LEU A 73 6.19 -2.89 3.01
CA LEU A 73 5.01 -2.54 2.24
C LEU A 73 4.37 -1.28 2.82
N MET A 74 4.26 -0.25 2.00
CA MET A 74 3.51 0.96 2.30
C MET A 74 2.12 0.88 1.70
N ALA A 75 1.10 1.23 2.48
CA ALA A 75 -0.27 1.43 2.02
C ALA A 75 -0.69 2.88 2.30
N TYR A 76 -0.84 3.69 1.26
CA TYR A 76 -1.32 5.08 1.35
C TYR A 76 -2.78 5.15 0.94
N CYS A 77 -3.60 5.81 1.77
CA CYS A 77 -5.04 5.95 1.59
C CYS A 77 -5.42 7.34 1.09
N SER A 78 -6.05 7.42 -0.07
CA SER A 78 -6.69 8.64 -0.59
C SER A 78 -8.17 8.74 -0.20
N ASN A 79 -8.88 7.61 -0.20
CA ASN A 79 -10.31 7.59 0.11
C ASN A 79 -10.72 6.41 1.00
N ASN A 80 -10.62 5.18 0.50
CA ASN A 80 -11.04 3.98 1.20
C ASN A 80 -9.94 2.92 1.14
N LEU A 81 -9.37 2.59 2.30
CA LEU A 81 -8.42 1.49 2.42
C LEU A 81 -8.55 0.88 3.83
N HIS A 82 -8.60 -0.42 3.90
CA HIS A 82 -8.73 -1.18 5.13
C HIS A 82 -7.65 -2.25 5.19
N TRP A 83 -7.29 -2.65 6.38
CA TRP A 83 -6.34 -3.73 6.60
C TRP A 83 -6.75 -4.58 7.79
N ILE A 84 -6.28 -5.82 7.79
CA ILE A 84 -6.35 -6.75 8.92
C ILE A 84 -5.08 -7.57 8.96
N THR A 85 -4.49 -7.73 10.13
CA THR A 85 -3.38 -8.66 10.35
C THR A 85 -3.90 -9.89 11.07
N ARG A 86 -3.58 -11.05 10.55
CA ARG A 86 -3.86 -12.35 11.15
C ARG A 86 -2.56 -12.99 11.59
N CYS A 87 -2.54 -13.47 12.82
CA CYS A 87 -1.43 -14.21 13.40
C CYS A 87 -1.93 -15.59 13.84
N ALA A 88 -1.05 -16.57 13.91
CA ALA A 88 -1.41 -17.86 14.49
C ALA A 88 -1.81 -17.74 15.98
N PRO A 89 -2.79 -18.52 16.46
CA PRO A 89 -3.60 -19.50 15.72
C PRO A 89 -4.67 -18.82 14.84
N PHE A 90 -4.67 -19.16 13.56
CA PHE A 90 -5.64 -18.61 12.63
C PHE A 90 -7.04 -19.16 12.90
N GLY A 91 -8.06 -18.30 12.78
CA GLY A 91 -9.46 -18.66 12.91
C GLY A 91 -10.13 -18.89 11.54
N GLU A 92 -11.43 -19.10 11.59
CA GLU A 92 -12.27 -19.14 10.39
C GLU A 92 -12.63 -17.72 9.96
N ALA A 93 -12.63 -17.45 8.66
CA ALA A 93 -13.09 -16.21 8.06
C ALA A 93 -14.26 -16.46 7.10
N SER A 94 -15.33 -15.68 7.24
CA SER A 94 -16.51 -15.72 6.38
C SER A 94 -16.43 -14.61 5.36
N LEU A 95 -16.35 -14.96 4.08
CA LEU A 95 -16.34 -13.99 2.99
C LEU A 95 -17.67 -13.24 2.91
N LYS A 96 -17.62 -11.95 2.55
CA LYS A 96 -18.83 -11.10 2.43
C LYS A 96 -19.66 -11.40 1.20
N ASP A 97 -18.98 -11.71 0.09
CA ASP A 97 -19.60 -11.79 -1.23
C ASP A 97 -19.98 -13.24 -1.61
N GLU A 98 -19.56 -14.23 -0.82
CA GLU A 98 -19.84 -15.64 -1.05
C GLU A 98 -20.12 -16.32 0.28
N ASP A 99 -21.03 -17.31 0.28
CA ASP A 99 -21.28 -18.18 1.43
C ASP A 99 -20.13 -19.19 1.65
N VAL A 100 -18.89 -18.70 1.63
CA VAL A 100 -17.68 -19.49 1.81
C VAL A 100 -17.04 -19.16 3.15
N ILE A 101 -16.77 -20.20 3.92
CA ILE A 101 -15.96 -20.12 5.14
C ILE A 101 -14.60 -20.71 4.85
N ILE A 102 -13.55 -19.97 5.13
CA ILE A 102 -12.17 -20.42 4.97
C ILE A 102 -11.59 -20.70 6.36
N ASP A 103 -11.18 -21.96 6.58
CA ASP A 103 -10.41 -22.34 7.77
C ASP A 103 -8.91 -22.22 7.47
N PHE A 104 -8.32 -21.13 7.90
CA PHE A 104 -6.90 -20.85 7.68
C PHE A 104 -5.95 -21.77 8.46
N LYS A 105 -6.43 -22.55 9.44
CA LYS A 105 -5.59 -23.48 10.21
C LYS A 105 -4.94 -24.56 9.35
N GLN A 106 -5.58 -24.93 8.23
CA GLN A 106 -5.09 -25.97 7.34
C GLN A 106 -4.04 -25.46 6.34
N GLU A 107 -4.03 -24.14 6.10
CA GLU A 107 -3.22 -23.50 5.06
C GLU A 107 -2.03 -22.70 5.64
N THR A 108 -1.85 -22.67 6.97
CA THR A 108 -0.89 -21.79 7.64
C THR A 108 -0.02 -22.53 8.64
N THR A 109 1.16 -21.97 8.93
CA THR A 109 2.09 -22.44 9.94
C THR A 109 1.97 -21.62 11.24
N PRO A 110 2.46 -22.13 12.40
CA PRO A 110 2.34 -21.43 13.70
C PRO A 110 3.04 -20.06 13.75
N ASN A 111 3.92 -19.76 12.80
CA ASN A 111 4.70 -18.52 12.77
C ASN A 111 4.24 -17.55 11.69
N ASP A 112 3.20 -17.90 10.92
CA ASP A 112 2.74 -17.04 9.85
C ASP A 112 2.04 -15.80 10.40
N VAL A 113 2.41 -14.65 9.86
CA VAL A 113 1.76 -13.36 10.05
C VAL A 113 1.35 -12.85 8.67
N VAL A 114 0.05 -12.63 8.48
CA VAL A 114 -0.50 -12.23 7.20
C VAL A 114 -1.31 -10.96 7.35
N THR A 115 -0.91 -9.91 6.63
CA THR A 115 -1.73 -8.70 6.51
C THR A 115 -2.43 -8.67 5.15
N VAL A 116 -3.72 -8.47 5.18
CA VAL A 116 -4.56 -8.23 3.99
C VAL A 116 -4.95 -6.77 3.95
N ILE A 117 -4.80 -6.16 2.78
CA ILE A 117 -5.16 -4.76 2.54
C ILE A 117 -6.16 -4.72 1.38
N ALA A 118 -7.27 -4.03 1.58
CA ALA A 118 -8.34 -3.95 0.59
C ALA A 118 -9.09 -2.61 0.68
N THR A 119 -9.76 -2.22 -0.40
CA THR A 119 -10.58 -0.99 -0.43
C THR A 119 -11.84 -1.08 0.43
N GLN A 120 -12.26 -2.29 0.76
CA GLN A 120 -13.35 -2.58 1.70
C GLN A 120 -13.07 -3.88 2.45
N PRO A 121 -13.63 -4.06 3.66
CA PRO A 121 -13.52 -5.32 4.38
C PRO A 121 -14.07 -6.49 3.56
N LEU A 122 -13.27 -7.56 3.41
CA LEU A 122 -13.61 -8.74 2.62
C LEU A 122 -14.36 -9.81 3.43
N THR A 123 -14.30 -9.73 4.76
CA THR A 123 -14.94 -10.69 5.67
C THR A 123 -15.92 -10.00 6.60
N SER A 124 -16.95 -10.74 7.05
CA SER A 124 -18.04 -10.21 7.88
C SER A 124 -17.84 -10.47 9.38
N ASN A 125 -17.06 -11.47 9.73
CA ASN A 125 -16.85 -11.95 11.12
C ASN A 125 -15.53 -11.49 11.73
N GLU A 126 -14.78 -10.63 11.05
CA GLU A 126 -13.49 -10.11 11.50
C GLU A 126 -13.51 -8.59 11.64
N THR A 127 -12.65 -8.04 12.49
CA THR A 127 -12.54 -6.59 12.70
C THR A 127 -11.41 -6.02 11.84
N TRP A 128 -11.79 -5.33 10.78
CA TRP A 128 -10.88 -4.60 9.91
C TRP A 128 -10.59 -3.21 10.46
N GLN A 129 -9.35 -2.78 10.29
CA GLN A 129 -8.92 -1.41 10.61
C GLN A 129 -9.01 -0.55 9.35
N GLN A 130 -9.43 0.70 9.50
CA GLN A 130 -9.44 1.66 8.38
C GLN A 130 -8.21 2.55 8.43
N ILE A 131 -7.58 2.78 7.28
CA ILE A 131 -6.59 3.84 7.09
C ILE A 131 -7.37 5.10 6.71
N GLN A 132 -7.14 6.19 7.44
CA GLN A 132 -7.85 7.44 7.17
C GLN A 132 -7.32 8.09 5.88
N PRO A 133 -8.16 8.84 5.13
CA PRO A 133 -7.70 9.60 3.97
C PRO A 133 -6.54 10.55 4.31
N GLY A 134 -5.48 10.51 3.51
CA GLY A 134 -4.24 11.26 3.73
C GLY A 134 -3.26 10.57 4.68
N GLU A 135 -3.60 9.40 5.23
CA GLU A 135 -2.69 8.62 6.06
C GLU A 135 -2.09 7.45 5.31
N TYR A 136 -1.00 6.91 5.84
CA TYR A 136 -0.40 5.67 5.37
C TYR A 136 -0.07 4.73 6.52
N CYS A 137 -0.04 3.44 6.20
CA CYS A 137 0.51 2.40 7.06
C CYS A 137 1.75 1.80 6.42
N LEU A 138 2.74 1.47 7.24
CA LEU A 138 3.95 0.76 6.84
C LEU A 138 3.96 -0.60 7.51
N PHE A 139 4.13 -1.65 6.70
CA PHE A 139 4.18 -3.03 7.14
C PHE A 139 5.56 -3.63 6.85
N HIS A 140 6.00 -4.53 7.72
CA HIS A 140 7.25 -5.27 7.60
C HIS A 140 6.98 -6.71 8.02
N TYR A 141 7.23 -7.66 7.13
CA TYR A 141 6.93 -9.09 7.34
C TYR A 141 5.52 -9.37 7.91
N GLY A 142 4.52 -8.69 7.36
CA GLY A 142 3.14 -8.84 7.76
C GLY A 142 2.72 -8.05 9.01
N GLU A 143 3.63 -7.44 9.74
CA GLU A 143 3.34 -6.63 10.93
C GLU A 143 3.28 -5.13 10.60
N LYS A 144 2.31 -4.43 11.19
CA LYS A 144 2.23 -2.96 11.07
C LYS A 144 3.28 -2.30 11.95
N LEU A 145 4.12 -1.44 11.37
CA LEU A 145 5.10 -0.62 12.07
C LEU A 145 4.58 0.79 12.37
N LYS A 146 3.79 1.35 11.45
CA LYS A 146 3.24 2.70 11.53
C LYS A 146 1.86 2.75 10.88
#